data_50d8cd888a4e2b41a6d24d53ec6d283e
#
_entry.id   50d8cd888a4e2b41a6d24d53ec6d283e
#
_cell.length_a   1.000
_cell.length_b   1.000
_cell.length_c   1.000
_cell.angle_alpha   90.00
_cell.angle_beta   90.00
_cell.angle_gamma   90.00
#
_symmetry.space_group_name_H-M   'P 1'
#
loop_
_entity.id
_entity.type
_entity.pdbx_description
1 polymer ?
#
loop_
_entity_poly.entity_id
_entity_poly.type
_entity_poly.pdbx_seq_one_letter_code
_entity_poly.pdbx_strand_id
1 'polypeptide(L)'
;MKRKVLTAAGICIGILILTEGSRYFVQNQKCQKQLFAMDTYMEFTAYGKNSEKAVDAAIEEVQKLDAMLSAENSKSEVYALNEQGNLQATDDLAELILRGKEIYQETDGLFDDTIYPVMKLWGFPTGNYHVPTAAEVQKKLALVDGNKVEIQTRDSDEKGRDSKEKANFVTLGADQQIDFGGIAKGYTGQKLAELFQEYGVSSALVSLGGNIQAIGTKPDGSSWKVGIRDPKGGQQDYIG
;
A
#
# COMPACT_ATOMS: atom_id res chain seq x y z
N MET A 1 -48.63 -4.06 -41.91
CA MET A 1 -48.19 -3.95 -40.50
C MET A 1 -47.13 -4.97 -40.11
N LYS A 2 -47.23 -6.25 -40.40
CA LYS A 2 -46.26 -7.29 -39.99
C LYS A 2 -44.81 -7.06 -40.46
N ARG A 3 -44.58 -6.54 -41.67
CA ARG A 3 -43.19 -6.26 -42.18
C ARG A 3 -42.48 -5.14 -41.43
N LYS A 4 -43.16 -4.07 -40.97
CA LYS A 4 -42.55 -2.96 -40.21
C LYS A 4 -42.19 -3.37 -38.78
N VAL A 5 -42.95 -4.30 -38.18
CA VAL A 5 -42.65 -4.81 -36.83
C VAL A 5 -41.42 -5.74 -36.85
N LEU A 6 -41.24 -6.57 -37.87
CA LEU A 6 -40.07 -7.41 -38.04
C LEU A 6 -38.77 -6.60 -38.28
N THR A 7 -38.85 -5.50 -39.03
CA THR A 7 -37.67 -4.62 -39.24
C THR A 7 -37.29 -3.88 -37.97
N ALA A 8 -38.24 -3.38 -37.17
CA ALA A 8 -37.98 -2.73 -35.89
C ALA A 8 -37.38 -3.70 -34.86
N ALA A 9 -37.89 -4.94 -34.77
CA ALA A 9 -37.34 -5.98 -33.91
C ALA A 9 -35.90 -6.37 -34.29
N GLY A 10 -35.58 -6.47 -35.57
CA GLY A 10 -34.23 -6.76 -36.06
C GLY A 10 -33.23 -5.63 -35.74
N ILE A 11 -33.67 -4.37 -35.84
CA ILE A 11 -32.83 -3.20 -35.48
C ILE A 11 -32.58 -3.17 -33.97
N CYS A 12 -33.57 -3.43 -33.13
CA CYS A 12 -33.40 -3.48 -31.66
C CYS A 12 -32.46 -4.63 -31.24
N ILE A 13 -32.54 -5.79 -31.83
CA ILE A 13 -31.63 -6.91 -31.56
C ILE A 13 -30.20 -6.56 -32.02
N GLY A 14 -30.04 -5.96 -33.20
CA GLY A 14 -28.72 -5.52 -33.67
C GLY A 14 -28.06 -4.47 -32.76
N ILE A 15 -28.83 -3.52 -32.24
CA ILE A 15 -28.33 -2.51 -31.29
C ILE A 15 -27.96 -3.18 -29.97
N LEU A 16 -28.74 -4.11 -29.46
CA LEU A 16 -28.44 -4.88 -28.25
C LEU A 16 -27.14 -5.68 -28.39
N ILE A 17 -26.96 -6.40 -29.50
CA ILE A 17 -25.70 -7.16 -29.73
C ILE A 17 -24.47 -6.22 -29.83
N LEU A 18 -24.61 -5.08 -30.48
CA LEU A 18 -23.53 -4.11 -30.58
C LEU A 18 -23.17 -3.49 -29.21
N THR A 19 -24.17 -3.19 -28.38
CA THR A 19 -23.94 -2.64 -27.05
C THR A 19 -23.34 -3.65 -26.10
N GLU A 20 -23.80 -4.89 -26.10
CA GLU A 20 -23.25 -5.97 -25.28
C GLU A 20 -21.83 -6.36 -25.75
N GLY A 21 -21.60 -6.46 -27.06
CA GLY A 21 -20.27 -6.71 -27.62
C GLY A 21 -19.28 -5.60 -27.28
N SER A 22 -19.69 -4.33 -27.32
CA SER A 22 -18.87 -3.19 -26.92
C SER A 22 -18.56 -3.21 -25.42
N ARG A 23 -19.55 -3.50 -24.57
CA ARG A 23 -19.35 -3.64 -23.11
C ARG A 23 -18.40 -4.77 -22.79
N TYR A 24 -18.58 -5.94 -23.41
CA TYR A 24 -17.70 -7.09 -23.22
C TYR A 24 -16.25 -6.75 -23.61
N PHE A 25 -16.04 -6.09 -24.75
CA PHE A 25 -14.71 -5.69 -25.19
C PHE A 25 -14.05 -4.71 -24.22
N VAL A 26 -14.79 -3.70 -23.76
CA VAL A 26 -14.30 -2.69 -22.81
C VAL A 26 -13.97 -3.31 -21.44
N GLN A 27 -14.81 -4.21 -20.94
CA GLN A 27 -14.57 -4.88 -19.66
C GLN A 27 -13.36 -5.80 -19.68
N ASN A 28 -12.98 -6.33 -20.85
CA ASN A 28 -11.82 -7.22 -21.00
C ASN A 28 -10.53 -6.51 -21.40
N GLN A 29 -10.52 -5.17 -21.54
CA GLN A 29 -9.27 -4.44 -21.70
C GLN A 29 -8.37 -4.67 -20.49
N LYS A 30 -7.22 -5.30 -20.70
CA LYS A 30 -6.24 -5.63 -19.66
C LYS A 30 -5.06 -4.65 -19.72
N CYS A 31 -4.71 -4.09 -18.59
CA CYS A 31 -3.41 -3.46 -18.37
C CYS A 31 -2.61 -4.29 -17.35
N GLN A 32 -1.34 -4.54 -17.67
CA GLN A 32 -0.43 -5.22 -16.74
C GLN A 32 0.93 -4.52 -16.81
N LYS A 33 1.42 -4.09 -15.64
CA LYS A 33 2.73 -3.43 -15.49
C LYS A 33 3.46 -3.99 -14.28
N GLN A 34 4.78 -3.78 -14.25
CA GLN A 34 5.64 -4.18 -13.15
C GLN A 34 6.46 -3.00 -12.67
N LEU A 35 6.82 -3.00 -11.39
CA LEU A 35 7.63 -1.99 -10.73
C LEU A 35 8.56 -2.68 -9.71
N PHE A 36 9.76 -2.15 -9.52
CA PHE A 36 10.60 -2.46 -8.37
C PHE A 36 10.54 -1.27 -7.41
N ALA A 37 9.97 -1.48 -6.22
CA ALA A 37 9.84 -0.49 -5.16
C ALA A 37 9.74 -1.20 -3.80
N MET A 38 10.01 -0.51 -2.70
CA MET A 38 10.02 -1.07 -1.33
C MET A 38 10.80 -2.40 -1.25
N ASP A 39 11.97 -2.43 -1.91
CA ASP A 39 12.91 -3.56 -1.97
C ASP A 39 12.30 -4.86 -2.55
N THR A 40 11.29 -4.75 -3.41
CA THR A 40 10.64 -5.92 -3.98
C THR A 40 10.08 -5.67 -5.38
N TYR A 41 9.85 -6.77 -6.12
CA TYR A 41 9.11 -6.71 -7.38
C TYR A 41 7.61 -6.69 -7.10
N MET A 42 6.93 -5.79 -7.80
CA MET A 42 5.49 -5.60 -7.73
C MET A 42 4.87 -5.80 -9.11
N GLU A 43 3.67 -6.35 -9.14
CA GLU A 43 2.90 -6.55 -10.36
C GLU A 43 1.49 -6.01 -10.18
N PHE A 44 1.05 -5.26 -11.20
CA PHE A 44 -0.27 -4.64 -11.26
C PHE A 44 -1.01 -5.21 -12.46
N THR A 45 -2.18 -5.77 -12.23
CA THR A 45 -3.10 -6.22 -13.28
C THR A 45 -4.46 -5.59 -13.03
N ALA A 46 -4.99 -4.88 -14.03
CA ALA A 46 -6.33 -4.28 -13.96
C ALA A 46 -7.08 -4.49 -15.27
N TYR A 47 -8.40 -4.49 -15.16
CA TYR A 47 -9.30 -4.68 -16.29
C TYR A 47 -10.32 -3.54 -16.37
N GLY A 48 -10.74 -3.21 -17.60
CA GLY A 48 -11.75 -2.20 -17.88
C GLY A 48 -11.18 -0.97 -18.60
N LYS A 49 -12.07 -0.06 -18.96
CA LYS A 49 -11.79 1.13 -19.79
C LYS A 49 -10.66 2.01 -19.25
N ASN A 50 -10.58 2.14 -17.93
CA ASN A 50 -9.62 3.00 -17.26
C ASN A 50 -8.42 2.23 -16.68
N SER A 51 -8.28 0.93 -17.00
CA SER A 51 -7.26 0.06 -16.40
C SER A 51 -5.83 0.61 -16.54
N GLU A 52 -5.48 1.17 -17.69
CA GLU A 52 -4.16 1.74 -17.93
C GLU A 52 -3.90 2.97 -17.05
N LYS A 53 -4.84 3.92 -17.04
CA LYS A 53 -4.72 5.14 -16.21
C LYS A 53 -4.65 4.81 -14.72
N ALA A 54 -5.47 3.86 -14.27
CA ALA A 54 -5.49 3.43 -12.88
C ALA A 54 -4.18 2.74 -12.48
N VAL A 55 -3.61 1.90 -13.35
CA VAL A 55 -2.31 1.27 -13.11
C VAL A 55 -1.18 2.29 -13.09
N ASP A 56 -1.21 3.30 -13.97
CA ASP A 56 -0.20 4.37 -13.96
C ASP A 56 -0.27 5.18 -12.66
N ALA A 57 -1.46 5.60 -12.25
CA ALA A 57 -1.66 6.30 -10.98
C ALA A 57 -1.26 5.43 -9.77
N ALA A 58 -1.54 4.12 -9.81
CA ALA A 58 -1.12 3.17 -8.77
C ALA A 58 0.41 3.07 -8.65
N ILE A 59 1.12 3.08 -9.78
CA ILE A 59 2.58 3.10 -9.81
C ILE A 59 3.13 4.41 -9.21
N GLU A 60 2.56 5.54 -9.58
CA GLU A 60 2.94 6.85 -9.00
C GLU A 60 2.73 6.89 -7.49
N GLU A 61 1.59 6.38 -7.00
CA GLU A 61 1.31 6.32 -5.57
C GLU A 61 2.28 5.40 -4.82
N VAL A 62 2.62 4.23 -5.38
CA VAL A 62 3.66 3.35 -4.80
C VAL A 62 5.00 4.06 -4.72
N GLN A 63 5.42 4.77 -5.78
CA GLN A 63 6.69 5.50 -5.79
C GLN A 63 6.72 6.64 -4.77
N LYS A 64 5.60 7.34 -4.60
CA LYS A 64 5.43 8.38 -3.57
C LYS A 64 5.59 7.79 -2.17
N LEU A 65 4.89 6.69 -1.88
CA LEU A 65 4.96 6.01 -0.59
C LEU A 65 6.35 5.42 -0.32
N ASP A 66 7.00 4.80 -1.30
CA ASP A 66 8.37 4.29 -1.21
C ASP A 66 9.35 5.41 -0.84
N ALA A 67 9.27 6.55 -1.54
CA ALA A 67 10.11 7.71 -1.27
C ALA A 67 9.88 8.31 0.13
N MET A 68 8.64 8.30 0.62
CA MET A 68 8.24 8.86 1.92
C MET A 68 8.64 7.94 3.08
N LEU A 69 8.49 6.62 2.93
CA LEU A 69 8.57 5.65 4.02
C LEU A 69 9.97 5.06 4.24
N SER A 70 10.93 5.34 3.38
CA SER A 70 12.29 4.79 3.51
C SER A 70 12.99 5.33 4.76
N ALA A 71 13.41 4.45 5.66
CA ALA A 71 14.22 4.82 6.82
C ALA A 71 15.69 5.18 6.46
N GLU A 72 16.11 4.95 5.21
CA GLU A 72 17.49 5.09 4.74
C GLU A 72 17.68 6.23 3.75
N ASN A 73 16.62 6.63 3.04
CA ASN A 73 16.67 7.75 2.10
C ASN A 73 16.64 9.09 2.85
N SER A 74 17.75 9.84 2.83
CA SER A 74 17.87 11.13 3.51
C SER A 74 16.85 12.21 3.08
N LYS A 75 16.07 11.95 2.03
CA LYS A 75 15.01 12.86 1.56
C LYS A 75 13.62 12.43 2.04
N SER A 76 13.49 11.29 2.71
CA SER A 76 12.21 10.77 3.20
C SER A 76 11.77 11.44 4.50
N GLU A 77 10.47 11.43 4.76
CA GLU A 77 9.93 11.90 6.03
C GLU A 77 10.33 10.98 7.20
N VAL A 78 10.33 9.66 6.97
CA VAL A 78 10.71 8.69 8.00
C VAL A 78 12.19 8.86 8.40
N TYR A 79 13.08 9.07 7.43
CA TYR A 79 14.48 9.39 7.76
C TYR A 79 14.58 10.68 8.58
N ALA A 80 13.88 11.75 8.16
CA ALA A 80 13.90 13.02 8.88
C ALA A 80 13.34 12.87 10.31
N LEU A 81 12.26 12.09 10.49
CA LEU A 81 11.70 11.78 11.80
C LEU A 81 12.70 11.03 12.68
N ASN A 82 13.38 10.03 12.12
CA ASN A 82 14.40 9.24 12.82
C ASN A 82 15.62 10.05 13.25
N GLU A 83 16.01 11.07 12.48
CA GLU A 83 17.17 11.94 12.80
C GLU A 83 16.82 13.07 13.78
N GLN A 84 15.61 13.63 13.65
CA GLN A 84 15.21 14.82 14.42
C GLN A 84 14.43 14.46 15.69
N GLY A 85 13.84 13.26 15.74
CA GLY A 85 12.95 12.82 16.81
C GLY A 85 11.54 13.44 16.77
N ASN A 86 11.32 14.44 15.93
CA ASN A 86 10.01 15.05 15.71
C ASN A 86 9.93 15.75 14.35
N LEU A 87 8.71 15.84 13.79
CA LEU A 87 8.45 16.62 12.58
C LEU A 87 6.95 16.91 12.43
N GLN A 88 6.62 17.84 11.52
CA GLN A 88 5.29 17.95 10.97
C GLN A 88 5.15 16.91 9.84
N ALA A 89 4.31 15.90 10.07
CA ALA A 89 4.10 14.79 9.16
C ALA A 89 3.04 15.09 8.10
N THR A 90 3.18 14.49 6.93
CA THR A 90 2.07 14.40 5.97
C THR A 90 0.92 13.56 6.55
N ASP A 91 -0.28 13.70 5.95
CA ASP A 91 -1.44 12.92 6.38
C ASP A 91 -1.21 11.42 6.21
N ASP A 92 -0.58 11.00 5.11
CA ASP A 92 -0.25 9.58 4.85
C ASP A 92 0.69 9.01 5.93
N LEU A 93 1.73 9.74 6.33
CA LEU A 93 2.64 9.29 7.40
C LEU A 93 1.93 9.24 8.75
N ALA A 94 1.14 10.27 9.08
CA ALA A 94 0.38 10.31 10.33
C ALA A 94 -0.64 9.17 10.42
N GLU A 95 -1.37 8.90 9.33
CA GLU A 95 -2.32 7.78 9.24
C GLU A 95 -1.61 6.43 9.46
N LEU A 96 -0.45 6.23 8.82
CA LEU A 96 0.31 4.99 8.95
C LEU A 96 0.83 4.79 10.38
N ILE A 97 1.33 5.83 11.03
CA ILE A 97 1.76 5.77 12.44
C ILE A 97 0.57 5.45 13.35
N LEU A 98 -0.60 6.06 13.13
CA LEU A 98 -1.80 5.74 13.90
C LEU A 98 -2.18 4.27 13.74
N ARG A 99 -2.13 3.75 12.50
CA ARG A 99 -2.40 2.33 12.23
C ARG A 99 -1.39 1.41 12.89
N GLY A 100 -0.11 1.76 12.88
CA GLY A 100 0.94 1.02 13.62
C GLY A 100 0.66 0.97 15.12
N LYS A 101 0.24 2.10 15.71
CA LYS A 101 -0.15 2.15 17.13
C LYS A 101 -1.39 1.29 17.45
N GLU A 102 -2.37 1.23 16.56
CA GLU A 102 -3.53 0.34 16.70
C GLU A 102 -3.07 -1.13 16.72
N ILE A 103 -2.23 -1.54 15.76
CA ILE A 103 -1.72 -2.92 15.69
C ILE A 103 -0.84 -3.23 16.90
N TYR A 104 -0.03 -2.29 17.37
CA TYR A 104 0.72 -2.43 18.61
C TYR A 104 -0.20 -2.78 19.79
N GLN A 105 -1.33 -2.07 19.94
CA GLN A 105 -2.30 -2.34 21.00
C GLN A 105 -3.05 -3.65 20.79
N GLU A 106 -3.50 -3.93 19.57
CA GLU A 106 -4.21 -5.17 19.21
C GLU A 106 -3.36 -6.43 19.44
N THR A 107 -2.03 -6.30 19.37
CA THR A 107 -1.08 -7.39 19.53
C THR A 107 -0.37 -7.43 20.88
N ASP A 108 -0.82 -6.62 21.86
CA ASP A 108 -0.15 -6.50 23.16
C ASP A 108 1.37 -6.19 23.04
N GLY A 109 1.74 -5.35 22.04
CA GLY A 109 3.11 -4.92 21.80
C GLY A 109 3.98 -5.94 21.04
N LEU A 110 3.41 -7.01 20.49
CA LEU A 110 4.16 -7.97 19.65
C LEU A 110 4.52 -7.40 18.28
N PHE A 111 3.75 -6.46 17.78
CA PHE A 111 4.09 -5.63 16.65
C PHE A 111 4.47 -4.24 17.13
N ASP A 112 5.62 -3.71 16.69
CA ASP A 112 6.09 -2.38 17.09
C ASP A 112 6.95 -1.75 16.00
N ASP A 113 6.48 -0.64 15.40
CA ASP A 113 7.19 0.08 14.36
C ASP A 113 8.48 0.76 14.88
N THR A 114 8.65 0.91 16.21
CA THR A 114 9.87 1.50 16.79
C THR A 114 11.06 0.51 16.83
N ILE A 115 10.96 -0.59 16.12
CA ILE A 115 11.94 -1.69 16.05
C ILE A 115 13.24 -1.32 15.30
N TYR A 116 13.31 -0.20 14.60
CA TYR A 116 14.44 0.15 13.73
C TYR A 116 15.81 0.12 14.39
N PRO A 117 16.02 0.53 15.67
CA PRO A 117 17.31 0.38 16.37
C PRO A 117 17.78 -1.08 16.46
N VAL A 118 16.86 -2.04 16.55
CA VAL A 118 17.17 -3.48 16.55
C VAL A 118 17.50 -3.93 15.13
N MET A 119 16.74 -3.49 14.12
CA MET A 119 17.01 -3.82 12.70
C MET A 119 18.41 -3.35 12.28
N LYS A 120 18.82 -2.14 12.69
CA LYS A 120 20.19 -1.63 12.47
C LYS A 120 21.24 -2.51 13.15
N LEU A 121 20.97 -2.97 14.36
CA LEU A 121 21.87 -3.84 15.08
C LEU A 121 22.12 -5.16 14.35
N TRP A 122 21.11 -5.73 13.69
CA TRP A 122 21.23 -6.94 12.87
C TRP A 122 21.83 -6.67 11.48
N GLY A 123 22.02 -5.40 11.10
CA GLY A 123 22.59 -5.01 9.81
C GLY A 123 21.61 -5.03 8.65
N PHE A 124 20.28 -5.09 8.90
CA PHE A 124 19.27 -5.12 7.83
C PHE A 124 19.36 -3.91 6.88
N PRO A 125 19.49 -2.66 7.36
CA PRO A 125 19.54 -1.51 6.46
C PRO A 125 20.77 -1.47 5.55
N THR A 126 21.89 -2.02 6.00
CA THR A 126 23.18 -1.96 5.28
C THR A 126 23.51 -3.24 4.51
N GLY A 127 22.75 -4.31 4.71
CA GLY A 127 23.07 -5.65 4.20
C GLY A 127 24.28 -6.32 4.90
N ASN A 128 24.87 -5.66 5.90
CA ASN A 128 26.00 -6.20 6.68
C ASN A 128 25.46 -7.06 7.83
N TYR A 129 24.81 -8.16 7.49
CA TYR A 129 24.17 -9.05 8.44
C TYR A 129 25.15 -9.67 9.43
N HIS A 130 24.80 -9.65 10.71
CA HIS A 130 25.50 -10.38 11.76
C HIS A 130 24.52 -10.76 12.88
N VAL A 131 24.91 -11.71 13.71
CA VAL A 131 24.10 -12.12 14.87
C VAL A 131 24.61 -11.38 16.09
N PRO A 132 23.83 -10.43 16.65
CA PRO A 132 24.25 -9.70 17.85
C PRO A 132 24.17 -10.58 19.10
N THR A 133 24.89 -10.18 20.13
CA THR A 133 24.80 -10.81 21.47
C THR A 133 23.46 -10.47 22.14
N ALA A 134 23.02 -11.30 23.08
CA ALA A 134 21.80 -11.04 23.85
C ALA A 134 21.87 -9.69 24.60
N ALA A 135 23.02 -9.29 25.09
CA ALA A 135 23.22 -8.01 25.79
C ALA A 135 23.03 -6.80 24.85
N GLU A 136 23.52 -6.86 23.61
CA GLU A 136 23.32 -5.82 22.59
C GLU A 136 21.85 -5.72 22.20
N VAL A 137 21.18 -6.86 22.01
CA VAL A 137 19.73 -6.89 21.72
C VAL A 137 18.95 -6.24 22.84
N GLN A 138 19.18 -6.64 24.10
CA GLN A 138 18.49 -6.06 25.26
C GLN A 138 18.67 -4.53 25.37
N LYS A 139 19.88 -4.04 25.09
CA LYS A 139 20.16 -2.59 25.07
C LYS A 139 19.34 -1.86 24.01
N LYS A 140 19.13 -2.46 22.83
CA LYS A 140 18.35 -1.84 21.75
C LYS A 140 16.84 -2.00 21.96
N LEU A 141 16.38 -3.11 22.55
CA LEU A 141 15.00 -3.32 22.93
C LEU A 141 14.50 -2.29 23.95
N ALA A 142 15.37 -1.73 24.78
CA ALA A 142 14.98 -0.65 25.70
C ALA A 142 14.52 0.64 24.96
N LEU A 143 14.81 0.78 23.66
CA LEU A 143 14.37 1.86 22.80
C LEU A 143 13.05 1.56 22.05
N VAL A 144 12.55 0.31 22.14
CA VAL A 144 11.38 -0.16 21.42
C VAL A 144 10.16 -0.03 22.34
N ASP A 145 9.27 0.90 22.05
CA ASP A 145 8.05 1.16 22.82
C ASP A 145 7.10 2.09 22.04
N GLY A 146 6.16 1.52 21.30
CA GLY A 146 5.18 2.24 20.49
C GLY A 146 4.31 3.22 21.29
N ASN A 147 4.19 3.05 22.64
CA ASN A 147 3.45 4.00 23.47
C ASN A 147 4.12 5.37 23.57
N LYS A 148 5.45 5.46 23.35
CA LYS A 148 6.19 6.72 23.40
C LYS A 148 6.10 7.55 22.12
N VAL A 149 5.51 6.99 21.06
CA VAL A 149 5.25 7.75 19.84
C VAL A 149 4.00 8.60 20.05
N GLU A 150 4.16 9.91 19.97
CA GLU A 150 3.06 10.87 20.13
C GLU A 150 2.67 11.49 18.80
N ILE A 151 1.36 11.64 18.56
CA ILE A 151 0.80 12.37 17.43
C ILE A 151 -0.14 13.43 17.98
N GLN A 152 0.06 14.67 17.55
CA GLN A 152 -0.79 15.81 17.92
C GLN A 152 -1.25 16.53 16.66
N THR A 153 -2.56 16.61 16.46
CA THR A 153 -3.16 17.43 15.40
C THR A 153 -3.48 18.80 15.96
N ARG A 154 -2.90 19.84 15.38
CA ARG A 154 -3.12 21.25 15.79
C ARG A 154 -3.23 22.16 14.57
N ASP A 155 -3.75 23.37 14.78
CA ASP A 155 -3.79 24.37 13.71
C ASP A 155 -2.36 24.65 13.23
N SER A 156 -2.15 24.66 11.90
CA SER A 156 -0.85 24.99 11.32
C SER A 156 -0.53 26.48 11.55
N ASP A 157 0.69 26.77 11.99
CA ASP A 157 1.17 28.14 12.23
C ASP A 157 1.55 28.90 10.93
N GLU A 158 1.06 28.46 9.75
CA GLU A 158 1.32 29.17 8.49
C GLU A 158 0.70 30.57 8.51
N LYS A 159 1.55 31.56 8.81
CA LYS A 159 1.21 32.99 8.76
C LYS A 159 0.77 33.38 7.34
N GLY A 160 -0.52 33.62 7.15
CA GLY A 160 -1.02 34.31 5.96
C GLY A 160 -2.11 33.63 5.16
N ARG A 161 -2.67 32.49 5.60
CA ARG A 161 -3.90 31.90 5.00
C ARG A 161 -5.06 31.99 5.98
N ASP A 162 -6.22 32.47 5.47
CA ASP A 162 -7.49 32.55 6.21
C ASP A 162 -8.13 31.18 6.52
N SER A 163 -7.50 30.06 6.12
CA SER A 163 -7.92 28.70 6.43
C SER A 163 -6.99 28.11 7.48
N LYS A 164 -7.52 27.78 8.65
CA LYS A 164 -6.84 26.97 9.65
C LYS A 164 -6.70 25.53 9.12
N GLU A 165 -5.66 25.27 8.36
CA GLU A 165 -5.30 23.91 8.02
C GLU A 165 -4.78 23.20 9.27
N LYS A 166 -5.26 21.98 9.50
CA LYS A 166 -4.76 21.13 10.56
C LYS A 166 -3.46 20.48 10.12
N ALA A 167 -2.48 20.45 10.99
CA ALA A 167 -1.20 19.79 10.76
C ALA A 167 -0.97 18.71 11.81
N ASN A 168 -0.41 17.60 11.39
CA ASN A 168 -0.05 16.47 12.25
C ASN A 168 1.41 16.61 12.68
N PHE A 169 1.66 16.66 13.97
CA PHE A 169 3.00 16.68 14.54
C PHE A 169 3.28 15.35 15.21
N VAL A 170 4.37 14.72 14.81
CA VAL A 170 4.83 13.44 15.35
C VAL A 170 6.07 13.68 16.21
N THR A 171 6.14 13.02 17.36
CA THR A 171 7.29 13.03 18.25
C THR A 171 7.62 11.60 18.68
N LEU A 172 8.88 11.21 18.53
CA LEU A 172 9.41 9.94 19.03
C LEU A 172 9.93 10.11 20.46
N GLY A 173 9.95 9.03 21.22
CA GLY A 173 10.66 8.99 22.50
C GLY A 173 12.18 9.17 22.33
N ALA A 174 12.90 9.43 23.41
CA ALA A 174 14.34 9.64 23.38
C ALA A 174 15.07 8.46 22.73
N ASP A 175 15.91 8.73 21.72
CA ASP A 175 16.70 7.77 20.94
C ASP A 175 15.86 6.69 20.23
N GLN A 176 14.55 6.85 20.15
CA GLN A 176 13.68 5.98 19.35
C GLN A 176 13.87 6.25 17.87
N GLN A 177 13.66 5.21 17.07
CA GLN A 177 13.61 5.29 15.62
C GLN A 177 12.57 4.31 15.10
N ILE A 178 11.93 4.65 13.98
CA ILE A 178 10.78 3.95 13.44
C ILE A 178 11.09 3.35 12.06
N ASP A 179 10.49 2.20 11.74
CA ASP A 179 10.52 1.58 10.43
C ASP A 179 9.15 0.95 10.13
N PHE A 180 8.68 1.13 8.90
CA PHE A 180 7.35 0.66 8.48
C PHE A 180 7.38 -0.59 7.60
N GLY A 181 8.51 -1.28 7.46
CA GLY A 181 8.63 -2.48 6.63
C GLY A 181 7.62 -3.58 6.96
N GLY A 182 7.15 -3.63 8.22
CA GLY A 182 6.14 -4.60 8.67
C GLY A 182 4.71 -4.28 8.22
N ILE A 183 4.38 -3.02 7.87
CA ILE A 183 2.99 -2.58 7.59
C ILE A 183 2.84 -1.83 6.26
N ALA A 184 3.93 -1.24 5.74
CA ALA A 184 3.89 -0.38 4.55
C ALA A 184 3.22 -1.04 3.34
N LYS A 185 3.50 -2.32 3.06
CA LYS A 185 2.91 -3.02 1.89
C LYS A 185 1.40 -3.23 2.05
N GLY A 186 0.93 -3.51 3.27
CA GLY A 186 -0.50 -3.62 3.57
C GLY A 186 -1.22 -2.29 3.39
N TYR A 187 -0.66 -1.24 3.95
CA TYR A 187 -1.15 0.13 3.80
C TYR A 187 -1.19 0.57 2.32
N THR A 188 -0.09 0.34 1.58
CA THR A 188 -0.06 0.59 0.15
C THR A 188 -1.16 -0.16 -0.59
N GLY A 189 -1.37 -1.45 -0.30
CA GLY A 189 -2.42 -2.25 -0.90
C GLY A 189 -3.81 -1.66 -0.68
N GLN A 190 -4.11 -1.15 0.51
CA GLN A 190 -5.36 -0.47 0.82
C GLN A 190 -5.52 0.83 0.00
N LYS A 191 -4.51 1.70 -0.01
CA LYS A 191 -4.52 2.94 -0.82
C LYS A 191 -4.76 2.65 -2.30
N LEU A 192 -4.12 1.61 -2.82
CA LEU A 192 -4.33 1.20 -4.22
C LEU A 192 -5.74 0.68 -4.47
N ALA A 193 -6.36 -0.03 -3.52
CA ALA A 193 -7.74 -0.47 -3.67
C ALA A 193 -8.72 0.72 -3.76
N GLU A 194 -8.52 1.74 -2.93
CA GLU A 194 -9.28 2.99 -2.97
C GLU A 194 -9.07 3.72 -4.30
N LEU A 195 -7.82 3.88 -4.73
CA LEU A 195 -7.46 4.51 -6.00
C LEU A 195 -8.09 3.79 -7.21
N PHE A 196 -8.05 2.46 -7.27
CA PHE A 196 -8.69 1.72 -8.35
C PHE A 196 -10.21 1.97 -8.38
N GLN A 197 -10.88 2.10 -7.22
CA GLN A 197 -12.30 2.43 -7.14
C GLN A 197 -12.58 3.86 -7.65
N GLU A 198 -11.75 4.83 -7.34
CA GLU A 198 -11.84 6.22 -7.83
C GLU A 198 -11.75 6.28 -9.37
N TYR A 199 -10.90 5.45 -9.97
CA TYR A 199 -10.80 5.32 -11.43
C TYR A 199 -11.92 4.47 -12.05
N GLY A 200 -12.85 3.95 -11.23
CA GLY A 200 -13.95 3.09 -11.68
C GLY A 200 -13.49 1.71 -12.14
N VAL A 201 -12.33 1.24 -11.66
CA VAL A 201 -11.82 -0.12 -11.92
C VAL A 201 -12.35 -1.05 -10.84
N SER A 202 -13.17 -2.02 -11.23
CA SER A 202 -13.80 -3.00 -10.34
C SER A 202 -13.18 -4.39 -10.43
N SER A 203 -12.13 -4.56 -11.23
CA SER A 203 -11.43 -5.85 -11.42
C SER A 203 -9.94 -5.60 -11.52
N ALA A 204 -9.22 -5.85 -10.42
CA ALA A 204 -7.78 -5.73 -10.39
C ALA A 204 -7.14 -6.72 -9.40
N LEU A 205 -5.87 -7.05 -9.65
CA LEU A 205 -5.02 -7.81 -8.76
C LEU A 205 -3.66 -7.13 -8.69
N VAL A 206 -3.23 -6.81 -7.47
CA VAL A 206 -1.92 -6.22 -7.21
C VAL A 206 -1.10 -7.16 -6.33
N SER A 207 0.13 -7.43 -6.73
CA SER A 207 1.11 -8.15 -5.93
C SER A 207 2.23 -7.20 -5.51
N LEU A 208 2.37 -6.97 -4.22
CA LEU A 208 3.39 -6.12 -3.61
C LEU A 208 4.42 -7.01 -2.90
N GLY A 209 5.29 -7.68 -3.68
CA GLY A 209 6.28 -8.60 -3.13
C GLY A 209 5.69 -9.79 -2.39
N GLY A 210 4.56 -10.31 -2.84
CA GLY A 210 3.85 -11.42 -2.20
C GLY A 210 2.69 -11.00 -1.28
N ASN A 211 2.57 -9.72 -0.92
CA ASN A 211 1.34 -9.17 -0.36
C ASN A 211 0.36 -8.95 -1.51
N ILE A 212 -0.77 -9.65 -1.50
CA ILE A 212 -1.74 -9.65 -2.59
C ILE A 212 -2.96 -8.82 -2.21
N GLN A 213 -3.27 -7.81 -3.03
CA GLN A 213 -4.50 -7.05 -2.96
C GLN A 213 -5.39 -7.41 -4.15
N ALA A 214 -6.54 -8.02 -3.89
CA ALA A 214 -7.55 -8.34 -4.89
C ALA A 214 -8.71 -7.33 -4.83
N ILE A 215 -9.09 -6.78 -5.97
CA ILE A 215 -10.22 -5.87 -6.12
C ILE A 215 -11.29 -6.55 -6.97
N GLY A 216 -12.46 -6.75 -6.39
CA GLY A 216 -13.61 -7.37 -7.04
C GLY A 216 -13.33 -8.79 -7.57
N THR A 217 -13.94 -9.11 -8.73
CA THR A 217 -13.80 -10.39 -9.42
C THR A 217 -13.08 -10.22 -10.76
N LYS A 218 -12.71 -11.32 -11.40
CA LYS A 218 -12.23 -11.29 -12.77
C LYS A 218 -13.35 -10.81 -13.72
N PRO A 219 -13.00 -10.37 -14.96
CA PRO A 219 -13.99 -9.89 -15.93
C PRO A 219 -15.09 -10.91 -16.30
N ASP A 220 -14.79 -12.21 -16.17
CA ASP A 220 -15.73 -13.30 -16.40
C ASP A 220 -16.63 -13.60 -15.19
N GLY A 221 -16.50 -12.82 -14.10
CA GLY A 221 -17.24 -13.00 -12.85
C GLY A 221 -16.65 -14.05 -11.90
N SER A 222 -15.60 -14.76 -12.29
CA SER A 222 -14.95 -15.73 -11.41
C SER A 222 -14.10 -15.05 -10.34
N SER A 223 -13.91 -15.72 -9.20
CA SER A 223 -13.03 -15.23 -8.13
C SER A 223 -11.55 -15.25 -8.53
N TRP A 224 -10.78 -14.33 -7.96
CA TRP A 224 -9.33 -14.41 -7.97
C TRP A 224 -8.86 -15.66 -7.23
N LYS A 225 -7.82 -16.30 -7.75
CA LYS A 225 -7.17 -17.43 -7.08
C LYS A 225 -5.77 -16.96 -6.68
N VAL A 226 -5.48 -17.03 -5.39
CA VAL A 226 -4.19 -16.67 -4.79
C VAL A 226 -3.62 -17.93 -4.15
N GLY A 227 -2.44 -18.35 -4.57
CA GLY A 227 -1.75 -19.49 -3.99
C GLY A 227 -0.88 -19.05 -2.81
N ILE A 228 -0.92 -19.80 -1.72
CA ILE A 228 0.01 -19.65 -0.60
C ILE A 228 1.18 -20.60 -0.85
N ARG A 229 2.39 -20.05 -1.00
CA ARG A 229 3.58 -20.85 -1.26
C ARG A 229 3.91 -21.73 -0.05
N ASP A 230 4.24 -22.99 -0.30
CA ASP A 230 4.80 -23.84 0.75
C ASP A 230 6.22 -23.37 1.12
N PRO A 231 6.47 -22.91 2.36
CA PRO A 231 7.80 -22.47 2.78
C PRO A 231 8.85 -23.59 2.83
N LYS A 232 8.41 -24.86 2.83
CA LYS A 232 9.27 -26.06 2.85
C LYS A 232 9.32 -26.78 1.51
N GLY A 233 8.49 -26.36 0.56
CA GLY A 233 8.38 -26.93 -0.78
C GLY A 233 9.26 -26.25 -1.82
N GLY A 234 9.15 -26.70 -3.08
CA GLY A 234 9.77 -26.05 -4.23
C GLY A 234 9.06 -24.75 -4.62
N GLN A 235 9.59 -24.08 -5.65
CA GLN A 235 9.06 -22.77 -6.10
C GLN A 235 7.59 -22.81 -6.59
N GLN A 236 7.09 -23.98 -6.95
CA GLN A 236 5.73 -24.18 -7.50
C GLN A 236 4.81 -24.94 -6.54
N ASP A 237 5.27 -25.23 -5.32
CA ASP A 237 4.46 -25.92 -4.33
C ASP A 237 3.64 -24.93 -3.52
N TYR A 238 2.33 -25.17 -3.45
CA TYR A 238 1.37 -24.34 -2.74
C TYR A 238 0.61 -25.19 -1.72
N ILE A 239 0.28 -24.57 -0.58
CA ILE A 239 -0.46 -25.20 0.53
C ILE A 239 -1.90 -24.66 0.65
N GLY A 240 -2.32 -23.78 -0.24
CA GLY A 240 -3.68 -23.20 -0.27
C GLY A 240 -3.96 -22.45 -1.56
#